data_d30e4215a83767a24970a7bf6aa5175d
#
_entry.id   d30e4215a83767a24970a7bf6aa5175d
#
_cell.length_a   1.000
_cell.length_b   1.000
_cell.length_c   1.000
_cell.angle_alpha   90.00
_cell.angle_beta   90.00
_cell.angle_gamma   90.00
#
_symmetry.space_group_name_H-M   'P 1'
#
loop_
_entity.id
_entity.type
_entity.pdbx_description
1 polymer ?
#
loop_
_entity_poly.entity_id
_entity_poly.type
_entity_poly.pdbx_seq_one_letter_code
_entity_poly.pdbx_strand_id
1 'polypeptide(L)'
;MNKHIQIGVTLLLSVFLAAACGPSQESASETDVAQPEEPKATVASTADLPDVQYVGYRVVHHMTAQTRHVEEFGLNEFEHPPIANHTFFVITPALDHFYSKAVADLRFGPVIIETPPKDERYSSLELFDMEHHAFFDKVTAPEGERFVLAHVDYEGELPDGQEIRTNSLFPFVFIRTQSFAFNDDEKADEIRRKARIIGETGPIDLPDVSDTQGLIAWTIERSKPYPQTQALMAEAAKIYTPEVHKETFERLKAFLAAGGVSGNVGMFEPVDHPAAGSHKFRAAGTLLGHLGFPVHHAYYQQIPVDSSGQKLAGANGPFVVTLPYDPGVDLFWSVTRYGADTFLPLNPADIGGNDIQSYNAFNTEPDADGNVTITFSMDDPKDGTYWMPVTNDGYYWLARYYGPTPRLNGNTAKDIIYGGTPLEEKFATVKF
;
A
#
# COMPACT_ATOMS: atom_id res chain seq x y z
N MET A 1 -16.87 -23.30 24.04
CA MET A 1 -17.69 -22.11 24.33
C MET A 1 -16.81 -20.91 24.01
N ASN A 2 -16.76 -20.55 22.73
CA ASN A 2 -15.94 -19.45 22.25
C ASN A 2 -16.77 -18.16 22.28
N LYS A 3 -16.35 -17.21 23.08
CA LYS A 3 -16.89 -15.86 23.05
C LYS A 3 -16.05 -15.07 22.03
N HIS A 4 -16.60 -14.86 20.85
CA HIS A 4 -16.09 -13.86 19.93
C HIS A 4 -16.40 -12.48 20.50
N ILE A 5 -15.36 -11.76 20.92
CA ILE A 5 -15.45 -10.34 21.22
C ILE A 5 -15.22 -9.61 19.89
N GLN A 6 -16.30 -9.15 19.28
CA GLN A 6 -16.22 -8.16 18.20
C GLN A 6 -15.83 -6.82 18.84
N ILE A 7 -14.59 -6.43 18.71
CA ILE A 7 -14.18 -5.06 18.98
C ILE A 7 -14.40 -4.27 17.70
N GLY A 8 -15.51 -3.55 17.67
CA GLY A 8 -15.81 -2.61 16.59
C GLY A 8 -14.83 -1.45 16.62
N VAL A 9 -13.91 -1.43 15.66
CA VAL A 9 -13.15 -0.23 15.35
C VAL A 9 -14.07 0.67 14.54
N THR A 10 -14.72 1.62 15.21
CA THR A 10 -15.49 2.68 14.57
C THR A 10 -14.48 3.67 13.96
N LEU A 11 -14.11 3.43 12.71
CA LEU A 11 -13.45 4.43 11.91
C LEU A 11 -14.52 5.46 11.55
N LEU A 12 -14.49 6.63 12.18
CA LEU A 12 -15.33 7.78 11.82
C LEU A 12 -14.84 8.29 10.45
N LEU A 13 -15.36 7.68 9.37
CA LEU A 13 -15.32 8.24 8.04
C LEU A 13 -16.53 9.15 7.90
N SER A 14 -16.37 10.44 8.21
CA SER A 14 -17.42 11.43 7.99
C SER A 14 -17.51 11.75 6.50
N VAL A 15 -18.64 11.41 5.95
CA VAL A 15 -19.15 11.61 4.61
C VAL A 15 -19.04 13.08 4.18
N PHE A 16 -18.51 13.31 2.97
CA PHE A 16 -18.77 14.53 2.22
C PHE A 16 -19.80 14.23 1.15
N LEU A 17 -21.07 14.56 1.43
CA LEU A 17 -22.08 14.77 0.40
C LEU A 17 -22.01 16.23 -0.05
N ALA A 18 -21.65 16.46 -1.29
CA ALA A 18 -21.96 17.70 -1.99
C ALA A 18 -23.19 17.47 -2.86
N ALA A 19 -24.33 17.89 -2.41
CA ALA A 19 -25.56 17.89 -3.21
C ALA A 19 -25.57 19.12 -4.12
N ALA A 20 -25.75 18.90 -5.42
CA ALA A 20 -26.19 19.92 -6.37
C ALA A 20 -27.48 19.43 -7.02
N CYS A 21 -28.60 20.03 -6.65
CA CYS A 21 -29.83 20.02 -7.44
C CYS A 21 -30.45 21.40 -7.39
N GLY A 22 -30.66 22.01 -8.53
CA GLY A 22 -31.46 23.20 -8.75
C GLY A 22 -32.95 22.87 -8.95
N PRO A 23 -33.85 23.82 -9.31
CA PRO A 23 -34.96 24.18 -8.43
C PRO A 23 -36.33 23.74 -8.94
N SER A 24 -37.29 23.57 -8.02
CA SER A 24 -38.71 23.75 -8.31
C SER A 24 -39.38 24.48 -7.15
N GLN A 25 -40.07 25.57 -7.50
CA GLN A 25 -40.89 26.42 -6.63
C GLN A 25 -42.12 25.70 -6.11
N GLU A 26 -42.46 25.92 -4.86
CA GLU A 26 -43.77 26.55 -4.50
C GLU A 26 -43.85 26.82 -2.98
N SER A 27 -44.48 27.94 -2.70
CA SER A 27 -44.69 28.73 -1.52
C SER A 27 -45.30 28.04 -0.29
N ALA A 28 -44.87 28.40 0.93
CA ALA A 28 -45.63 29.21 1.89
C ALA A 28 -45.11 29.11 3.36
N SER A 29 -45.01 30.26 3.96
CA SER A 29 -45.12 30.65 5.38
C SER A 29 -43.98 30.37 6.35
N GLU A 30 -43.51 31.52 6.83
CA GLU A 30 -42.55 31.80 7.91
C GLU A 30 -42.87 31.09 9.23
N THR A 31 -41.84 30.50 9.81
CA THR A 31 -41.53 30.61 11.24
C THR A 31 -39.99 30.52 11.40
N ASP A 32 -39.48 31.65 11.89
CA ASP A 32 -38.05 31.89 12.14
C ASP A 32 -37.58 31.00 13.31
N VAL A 33 -36.90 29.90 13.00
CA VAL A 33 -36.10 29.09 13.96
C VAL A 33 -34.68 29.15 13.46
N ALA A 34 -33.82 29.87 14.16
CA ALA A 34 -32.39 29.94 13.92
C ALA A 34 -31.82 28.53 13.85
N GLN A 35 -31.43 28.10 12.65
CA GLN A 35 -30.63 26.89 12.46
C GLN A 35 -29.22 27.12 13.04
N PRO A 36 -28.67 26.16 13.79
CA PRO A 36 -27.27 26.22 14.16
C PRO A 36 -26.43 26.19 12.88
N GLU A 37 -25.54 27.18 12.74
CA GLU A 37 -24.55 27.21 11.65
C GLU A 37 -23.75 25.91 11.68
N GLU A 38 -23.85 25.11 10.61
CA GLU A 38 -22.93 24.01 10.38
C GLU A 38 -21.51 24.58 10.33
N PRO A 39 -20.54 23.92 11.02
CA PRO A 39 -19.16 24.36 10.95
C PRO A 39 -18.69 24.28 9.50
N LYS A 40 -18.39 25.43 8.90
CA LYS A 40 -17.76 25.52 7.59
C LYS A 40 -16.51 24.64 7.60
N ALA A 41 -16.51 23.56 6.82
CA ALA A 41 -15.34 22.75 6.62
C ALA A 41 -14.20 23.66 6.15
N THR A 42 -13.22 23.86 6.99
CA THR A 42 -12.01 24.61 6.66
C THR A 42 -11.29 23.79 5.62
N VAL A 43 -11.22 24.29 4.38
CA VAL A 43 -10.38 23.69 3.33
C VAL A 43 -8.97 23.62 3.89
N ALA A 44 -8.45 22.42 4.09
CA ALA A 44 -7.10 22.24 4.59
C ALA A 44 -6.13 22.98 3.66
N SER A 45 -5.28 23.84 4.23
CA SER A 45 -4.29 24.60 3.45
C SER A 45 -3.44 23.63 2.63
N THR A 46 -3.17 23.93 1.37
CA THR A 46 -2.28 23.15 0.48
C THR A 46 -0.80 23.46 0.74
N ALA A 47 -0.48 24.35 1.69
CA ALA A 47 0.90 24.68 2.04
C ALA A 47 1.63 23.42 2.56
N ASP A 48 2.90 23.26 2.19
CA ASP A 48 3.72 22.18 2.69
C ASP A 48 3.95 22.27 4.19
N LEU A 49 3.96 21.13 4.84
CA LEU A 49 4.35 21.00 6.24
C LEU A 49 5.88 20.86 6.36
N PRO A 50 6.46 21.19 7.53
CA PRO A 50 7.87 20.89 7.78
C PRO A 50 8.18 19.39 7.66
N ASP A 51 9.35 19.03 7.17
CA ASP A 51 9.79 17.64 6.98
C ASP A 51 9.70 16.81 8.26
N VAL A 52 9.92 17.42 9.42
CA VAL A 52 9.77 16.77 10.73
C VAL A 52 8.38 16.16 10.94
N GLN A 53 7.33 16.79 10.43
CA GLN A 53 5.96 16.27 10.53
C GLN A 53 5.75 15.07 9.60
N TYR A 54 6.29 15.08 8.39
CA TYR A 54 6.22 13.95 7.47
C TYR A 54 7.01 12.74 7.97
N VAL A 55 8.19 12.96 8.55
CA VAL A 55 8.98 11.91 9.19
C VAL A 55 8.24 11.34 10.40
N GLY A 56 7.70 12.20 11.27
CA GLY A 56 6.90 11.78 12.42
C GLY A 56 5.69 10.97 12.00
N TYR A 57 4.94 11.41 10.97
CA TYR A 57 3.79 10.67 10.43
C TYR A 57 4.19 9.26 9.99
N ARG A 58 5.22 9.14 9.17
CA ARG A 58 5.68 7.87 8.64
C ARG A 58 6.05 6.89 9.75
N VAL A 59 6.87 7.33 10.71
CA VAL A 59 7.31 6.49 11.82
C VAL A 59 6.12 6.09 12.70
N VAL A 60 5.27 7.04 13.12
CA VAL A 60 4.11 6.73 13.98
C VAL A 60 3.15 5.77 13.31
N HIS A 61 2.83 6.00 12.02
CA HIS A 61 1.93 5.11 11.28
C HIS A 61 2.49 3.68 11.19
N HIS A 62 3.76 3.56 10.79
CA HIS A 62 4.42 2.26 10.65
C HIS A 62 4.54 1.54 11.98
N MET A 63 5.05 2.21 13.00
CA MET A 63 5.27 1.62 14.33
C MET A 63 3.96 1.29 15.04
N THR A 64 2.88 2.03 14.80
CA THR A 64 1.55 1.67 15.30
C THR A 64 1.09 0.32 14.73
N ALA A 65 1.25 0.11 13.42
CA ALA A 65 0.91 -1.16 12.78
C ALA A 65 1.80 -2.30 13.29
N GLN A 66 3.09 -2.04 13.43
CA GLN A 66 4.08 -3.01 13.92
C GLN A 66 3.82 -3.41 15.38
N THR A 67 3.57 -2.45 16.26
CA THR A 67 3.27 -2.70 17.68
C THR A 67 2.02 -3.57 17.82
N ARG A 68 0.93 -3.23 17.11
CA ARG A 68 -0.30 -4.04 17.11
C ARG A 68 -0.07 -5.46 16.59
N HIS A 69 0.77 -5.60 15.56
CA HIS A 69 1.13 -6.92 15.06
C HIS A 69 1.82 -7.76 16.15
N VAL A 70 2.80 -7.18 16.86
CA VAL A 70 3.51 -7.89 17.93
C VAL A 70 2.60 -8.20 19.12
N GLU A 71 1.65 -7.32 19.48
CA GLU A 71 0.65 -7.57 20.52
C GLU A 71 -0.24 -8.77 20.19
N GLU A 72 -0.61 -8.95 18.92
CA GLU A 72 -1.54 -9.98 18.48
C GLU A 72 -0.84 -11.32 18.17
N PHE A 73 0.30 -11.29 17.48
CA PHE A 73 0.96 -12.48 16.94
C PHE A 73 2.29 -12.81 17.62
N GLY A 74 2.96 -11.83 18.24
CA GLY A 74 4.29 -11.99 18.83
C GLY A 74 5.42 -11.64 17.87
N LEU A 75 6.66 -11.78 18.36
CA LEU A 75 7.88 -11.59 17.57
C LEU A 75 8.27 -12.90 16.87
N ASN A 76 8.85 -12.81 15.69
CA ASN A 76 9.25 -13.93 14.80
C ASN A 76 8.09 -14.83 14.35
N GLU A 77 6.84 -14.42 14.57
CA GLU A 77 5.64 -15.17 14.18
C GLU A 77 4.96 -14.51 12.98
N PHE A 78 4.60 -15.34 12.00
CA PHE A 78 3.89 -14.86 10.81
C PHE A 78 2.37 -14.79 11.02
N GLU A 79 1.80 -13.63 10.75
CA GLU A 79 0.39 -13.48 10.43
C GLU A 79 0.16 -13.88 8.96
N HIS A 80 -0.88 -14.67 8.71
CA HIS A 80 -1.29 -15.11 7.37
C HIS A 80 -2.76 -14.73 7.10
N PRO A 81 -3.07 -13.43 6.82
CA PRO A 81 -4.44 -13.02 6.56
C PRO A 81 -4.98 -13.68 5.29
N PRO A 82 -6.30 -13.83 5.15
CA PRO A 82 -6.91 -14.26 3.88
C PRO A 82 -6.58 -13.29 2.76
N ILE A 83 -6.86 -13.69 1.51
CA ILE A 83 -6.75 -12.75 0.38
C ILE A 83 -7.64 -11.54 0.64
N ALA A 84 -7.17 -10.38 0.22
CA ALA A 84 -7.87 -9.13 0.50
C ALA A 84 -9.23 -9.07 -0.21
N ASN A 85 -10.20 -8.43 0.43
CA ASN A 85 -11.55 -8.23 -0.09
C ASN A 85 -12.14 -6.89 0.40
N HIS A 86 -13.42 -6.66 0.18
CA HIS A 86 -14.12 -5.43 0.55
C HIS A 86 -14.19 -5.14 2.06
N THR A 87 -13.80 -6.08 2.91
CA THR A 87 -13.72 -5.90 4.38
C THR A 87 -12.29 -5.82 4.90
N PHE A 88 -11.31 -5.77 3.99
CA PHE A 88 -9.91 -5.76 4.39
C PHE A 88 -9.54 -4.47 5.13
N PHE A 89 -8.57 -4.54 6.01
CA PHE A 89 -8.18 -3.41 6.87
C PHE A 89 -7.14 -2.48 6.26
N VAL A 90 -6.46 -2.93 5.18
CA VAL A 90 -5.51 -2.10 4.42
C VAL A 90 -6.18 -1.62 3.15
N ILE A 91 -6.07 -0.32 2.86
CA ILE A 91 -6.62 0.27 1.63
C ILE A 91 -5.79 -0.11 0.41
N THR A 92 -6.44 -0.15 -0.74
CA THR A 92 -5.83 -0.44 -2.05
C THR A 92 -4.99 -1.74 -2.06
N PRO A 93 -5.48 -2.84 -1.44
CA PRO A 93 -4.73 -4.08 -1.35
C PRO A 93 -4.59 -4.74 -2.72
N ALA A 94 -3.47 -5.43 -2.99
CA ALA A 94 -3.39 -6.30 -4.16
C ALA A 94 -4.27 -7.55 -3.94
N LEU A 95 -4.89 -8.02 -5.01
CA LEU A 95 -5.73 -9.22 -5.01
C LEU A 95 -5.06 -10.39 -5.73
N ASP A 96 -3.85 -10.17 -6.22
CA ASP A 96 -3.08 -11.14 -7.01
C ASP A 96 -2.25 -12.07 -6.13
N HIS A 97 -2.12 -11.76 -4.85
CA HIS A 97 -1.27 -12.52 -3.93
C HIS A 97 -1.73 -12.38 -2.48
N PHE A 98 -1.40 -13.40 -1.72
CA PHE A 98 -1.50 -13.36 -0.26
C PHE A 98 -0.36 -12.59 0.37
N TYR A 99 -0.61 -12.09 1.57
CA TYR A 99 0.37 -11.48 2.45
C TYR A 99 0.73 -12.42 3.59
N SER A 100 2.02 -12.46 3.97
CA SER A 100 2.50 -13.03 5.22
C SER A 100 3.39 -11.99 5.86
N LYS A 101 3.07 -11.59 7.10
CA LYS A 101 3.72 -10.48 7.81
C LYS A 101 4.27 -10.98 9.13
N ALA A 102 5.45 -10.49 9.51
CA ALA A 102 6.05 -10.74 10.81
C ALA A 102 6.93 -9.57 11.24
N VAL A 103 7.25 -9.51 12.51
CA VAL A 103 8.28 -8.60 13.06
C VAL A 103 9.42 -9.46 13.60
N ALA A 104 10.62 -9.26 13.06
CA ALA A 104 11.80 -10.00 13.50
C ALA A 104 12.38 -9.40 14.80
N ASP A 105 12.90 -10.26 15.68
CA ASP A 105 13.59 -9.85 16.92
C ASP A 105 15.11 -10.03 16.78
N LEU A 106 15.84 -8.93 16.62
CA LEU A 106 17.31 -8.94 16.50
C LEU A 106 18.03 -8.62 17.80
N ARG A 107 17.35 -8.52 18.94
CA ARG A 107 17.97 -8.19 20.23
C ARG A 107 18.91 -9.28 20.72
N PHE A 108 18.66 -10.53 20.37
CA PHE A 108 19.41 -11.69 20.85
C PHE A 108 20.43 -12.22 19.83
N GLY A 109 20.49 -11.61 18.65
CA GLY A 109 21.38 -11.99 17.55
C GLY A 109 20.65 -12.04 16.21
N PRO A 110 21.29 -12.63 15.18
CA PRO A 110 20.70 -12.76 13.88
C PRO A 110 19.51 -13.71 13.88
N VAL A 111 18.51 -13.44 13.03
CA VAL A 111 17.45 -14.39 12.74
C VAL A 111 17.60 -14.94 11.33
N ILE A 112 17.06 -16.14 11.11
CA ILE A 112 17.01 -16.77 9.80
C ILE A 112 15.58 -16.65 9.29
N ILE A 113 15.42 -16.10 8.09
CA ILE A 113 14.14 -16.08 7.37
C ILE A 113 14.22 -17.16 6.31
N GLU A 114 13.33 -18.15 6.38
CA GLU A 114 13.19 -19.20 5.38
C GLU A 114 11.94 -18.94 4.54
N THR A 115 12.15 -18.73 3.23
CA THR A 115 11.06 -18.68 2.26
C THR A 115 10.77 -20.11 1.76
N PRO A 116 9.50 -20.46 1.55
CA PRO A 116 9.15 -21.82 1.16
C PRO A 116 9.53 -22.14 -0.28
N PRO A 117 9.78 -23.42 -0.60
CA PRO A 117 9.76 -23.90 -1.98
C PRO A 117 8.38 -23.63 -2.59
N LYS A 118 8.38 -23.30 -3.87
CA LYS A 118 7.18 -22.96 -4.64
C LYS A 118 7.24 -23.52 -6.06
N ASP A 119 6.11 -23.55 -6.72
CA ASP A 119 6.02 -23.76 -8.15
C ASP A 119 6.40 -22.47 -8.93
N GLU A 120 5.92 -22.32 -10.15
CA GLU A 120 6.18 -21.18 -11.03
C GLU A 120 5.58 -19.84 -10.56
N ARG A 121 4.79 -19.85 -9.46
CA ARG A 121 4.16 -18.61 -8.94
C ARG A 121 5.19 -17.58 -8.52
N TYR A 122 4.83 -16.32 -8.66
CA TYR A 122 5.57 -15.22 -8.05
C TYR A 122 5.52 -15.33 -6.52
N SER A 123 6.65 -15.14 -5.89
CA SER A 123 6.74 -14.85 -4.45
C SER A 123 7.91 -13.92 -4.20
N SER A 124 7.79 -13.05 -3.21
CA SER A 124 8.82 -12.10 -2.85
C SER A 124 9.00 -12.01 -1.35
N LEU A 125 10.24 -11.73 -0.93
CA LEU A 125 10.57 -11.26 0.40
C LEU A 125 10.88 -9.77 0.32
N GLU A 126 10.29 -8.99 1.22
CA GLU A 126 10.57 -7.58 1.39
C GLU A 126 10.75 -7.28 2.88
N LEU A 127 11.72 -6.41 3.20
CA LEU A 127 12.06 -6.05 4.57
C LEU A 127 12.00 -4.54 4.74
N PHE A 128 11.32 -4.12 5.80
CA PHE A 128 11.21 -2.71 6.18
C PHE A 128 11.91 -2.45 7.51
N ASP A 129 12.64 -1.37 7.58
CA ASP A 129 13.19 -0.87 8.85
C ASP A 129 12.10 -0.15 9.68
N MET A 130 12.44 0.22 10.91
CA MET A 130 11.52 0.91 11.82
C MET A 130 11.20 2.36 11.38
N GLU A 131 11.87 2.89 10.35
CA GLU A 131 11.56 4.17 9.71
C GLU A 131 10.69 4.01 8.46
N HIS A 132 10.21 2.80 8.16
CA HIS A 132 9.43 2.46 6.95
C HIS A 132 10.20 2.71 5.64
N HIS A 133 11.44 2.26 5.57
CA HIS A 133 12.15 2.13 4.30
C HIS A 133 12.23 0.65 3.91
N ALA A 134 11.90 0.34 2.66
CA ALA A 134 12.18 -0.98 2.09
C ALA A 134 13.69 -1.09 1.86
N PHE A 135 14.42 -1.68 2.79
CA PHE A 135 15.88 -1.79 2.70
C PHE A 135 16.35 -3.06 1.99
N PHE A 136 15.44 -4.00 1.77
CA PHE A 136 15.69 -5.21 1.00
C PHE A 136 14.40 -5.69 0.36
N ASP A 137 14.47 -6.08 -0.90
CA ASP A 137 13.40 -6.79 -1.61
C ASP A 137 14.00 -7.76 -2.63
N LYS A 138 13.34 -8.89 -2.82
CA LYS A 138 13.77 -9.93 -3.75
C LYS A 138 12.61 -10.84 -4.15
N VAL A 139 12.56 -11.21 -5.44
CA VAL A 139 11.75 -12.34 -5.91
C VAL A 139 12.45 -13.63 -5.46
N THR A 140 11.73 -14.49 -4.73
CA THR A 140 12.31 -15.72 -4.15
C THR A 140 12.48 -16.82 -5.19
N ALA A 141 13.53 -17.62 -5.03
CA ALA A 141 13.79 -18.77 -5.90
C ALA A 141 12.74 -19.88 -5.73
N PRO A 142 12.50 -20.72 -6.76
CA PRO A 142 11.55 -21.84 -6.68
C PRO A 142 11.84 -22.87 -5.59
N GLU A 143 13.11 -23.13 -5.32
CA GLU A 143 13.56 -24.08 -4.28
C GLU A 143 13.39 -23.56 -2.86
N GLY A 144 13.00 -22.30 -2.68
CA GLY A 144 13.04 -21.59 -1.41
C GLY A 144 14.44 -21.07 -1.11
N GLU A 145 14.52 -20.16 -0.16
CA GLU A 145 15.79 -19.50 0.18
C GLU A 145 15.92 -19.30 1.68
N ARG A 146 17.15 -19.11 2.11
CA ARG A 146 17.53 -18.86 3.49
C ARG A 146 18.28 -17.53 3.58
N PHE A 147 17.70 -16.59 4.29
CA PHE A 147 18.26 -15.27 4.53
C PHE A 147 18.66 -15.15 6.01
N VAL A 148 19.81 -14.53 6.27
CA VAL A 148 20.29 -14.24 7.62
C VAL A 148 20.21 -12.76 7.84
N LEU A 149 19.23 -12.32 8.62
CA LEU A 149 19.00 -10.94 8.96
C LEU A 149 19.69 -10.61 10.29
N ALA A 150 20.60 -9.64 10.27
CA ALA A 150 21.34 -9.21 11.43
C ALA A 150 21.37 -7.68 11.60
N HIS A 151 21.46 -7.22 12.84
CA HIS A 151 21.67 -5.80 13.09
C HIS A 151 23.06 -5.37 12.61
N VAL A 152 23.21 -4.13 12.13
CA VAL A 152 24.49 -3.60 11.60
C VAL A 152 25.65 -3.66 12.61
N ASP A 153 25.35 -3.61 13.89
CA ASP A 153 26.34 -3.66 14.98
C ASP A 153 26.61 -5.10 15.49
N TYR A 154 26.02 -6.13 14.88
CA TYR A 154 26.30 -7.50 15.27
C TYR A 154 27.64 -7.97 14.68
N GLU A 155 28.59 -8.30 15.55
CA GLU A 155 29.96 -8.71 15.21
C GLU A 155 30.21 -10.22 15.36
N GLY A 156 29.17 -10.98 15.82
CA GLY A 156 29.29 -12.42 16.01
C GLY A 156 29.30 -13.20 14.70
N GLU A 157 29.52 -14.50 14.80
CA GLU A 157 29.45 -15.43 13.67
C GLU A 157 28.01 -15.52 13.15
N LEU A 158 27.84 -15.48 11.83
CA LEU A 158 26.54 -15.61 11.18
C LEU A 158 26.26 -17.06 10.79
N PRO A 159 25.00 -17.53 10.91
CA PRO A 159 24.57 -18.77 10.31
C PRO A 159 24.73 -18.78 8.78
N ASP A 160 24.68 -19.96 8.19
CA ASP A 160 24.66 -20.10 6.72
C ASP A 160 23.38 -19.50 6.12
N GLY A 161 23.53 -18.72 5.04
CA GLY A 161 22.45 -18.08 4.30
C GLY A 161 22.90 -16.80 3.60
N GLN A 162 21.96 -16.16 2.88
CA GLN A 162 22.23 -14.83 2.31
C GLN A 162 22.19 -13.78 3.41
N GLU A 163 23.31 -13.11 3.66
CA GLU A 163 23.41 -12.07 4.68
C GLU A 163 22.66 -10.80 4.27
N ILE A 164 21.89 -10.25 5.22
CA ILE A 164 21.21 -8.95 5.13
C ILE A 164 21.45 -8.19 6.43
N ARG A 165 21.78 -6.91 6.32
CA ARG A 165 22.00 -6.04 7.47
C ARG A 165 20.94 -4.95 7.55
N THR A 166 20.53 -4.63 8.80
CA THR A 166 19.58 -3.57 9.09
C THR A 166 20.02 -2.74 10.29
N ASN A 167 19.60 -1.48 10.28
CA ASN A 167 19.81 -0.56 11.42
C ASN A 167 18.75 -0.71 12.53
N SER A 168 17.76 -1.59 12.35
CA SER A 168 16.60 -1.75 13.22
C SER A 168 16.67 -3.05 14.01
N LEU A 169 16.32 -3.00 15.31
CA LEU A 169 16.20 -4.22 16.12
C LEU A 169 14.91 -5.00 15.84
N PHE A 170 13.90 -4.35 15.28
CA PHE A 170 12.59 -4.94 15.00
C PHE A 170 12.16 -4.63 13.56
N PRO A 171 12.86 -5.16 12.53
CA PRO A 171 12.43 -4.97 11.14
C PRO A 171 11.16 -5.74 10.84
N PHE A 172 10.33 -5.17 9.95
CA PHE A 172 9.14 -5.84 9.44
C PHE A 172 9.53 -6.77 8.30
N VAL A 173 9.06 -8.02 8.36
CA VAL A 173 9.25 -9.05 7.34
C VAL A 173 7.94 -9.23 6.58
N PHE A 174 7.99 -9.10 5.26
CA PHE A 174 6.81 -9.14 4.43
C PHE A 174 7.02 -10.08 3.25
N ILE A 175 6.24 -11.17 3.18
CA ILE A 175 6.28 -12.12 2.08
C ILE A 175 4.97 -12.02 1.32
N ARG A 176 5.06 -11.95 -0.01
CA ARG A 176 3.92 -12.07 -0.92
C ARG A 176 3.99 -13.40 -1.64
N THR A 177 2.87 -14.09 -1.77
CA THR A 177 2.75 -15.36 -2.49
C THR A 177 1.57 -15.28 -3.43
N GLN A 178 1.83 -15.35 -4.73
CA GLN A 178 0.82 -15.22 -5.78
C GLN A 178 -0.21 -16.33 -5.71
N SER A 179 -1.47 -15.94 -5.90
CA SER A 179 -2.57 -16.82 -6.24
C SER A 179 -2.87 -16.68 -7.73
N PHE A 180 -2.87 -17.80 -8.46
CA PHE A 180 -3.25 -17.84 -9.87
C PHE A 180 -4.76 -17.81 -10.01
N ALA A 181 -5.34 -16.63 -10.11
CA ALA A 181 -6.73 -16.40 -10.47
C ALA A 181 -7.77 -17.36 -9.88
N PHE A 182 -8.36 -17.02 -8.76
CA PHE A 182 -9.64 -17.51 -8.21
C PHE A 182 -9.79 -19.02 -7.89
N ASN A 183 -8.92 -19.90 -8.36
CA ASN A 183 -9.03 -21.35 -8.15
C ASN A 183 -7.79 -21.95 -7.45
N ASP A 184 -6.85 -21.13 -7.01
CA ASP A 184 -5.55 -21.57 -6.55
C ASP A 184 -5.19 -21.09 -5.13
N ASP A 185 -6.14 -20.46 -4.47
CA ASP A 185 -5.95 -19.85 -3.14
C ASP A 185 -5.52 -20.88 -2.10
N GLU A 186 -6.08 -22.08 -2.11
CA GLU A 186 -5.76 -23.13 -1.16
C GLU A 186 -4.28 -23.56 -1.29
N LYS A 187 -3.80 -23.75 -2.53
CA LYS A 187 -2.40 -24.11 -2.80
C LYS A 187 -1.44 -22.98 -2.45
N ALA A 188 -1.79 -21.75 -2.78
CA ALA A 188 -0.99 -20.58 -2.44
C ALA A 188 -0.89 -20.39 -0.92
N ASP A 189 -1.99 -20.60 -0.19
CA ASP A 189 -2.04 -20.54 1.28
C ASP A 189 -1.20 -21.67 1.91
N GLU A 190 -1.26 -22.90 1.37
CA GLU A 190 -0.41 -24.01 1.82
C GLU A 190 1.08 -23.70 1.65
N ILE A 191 1.47 -23.07 0.54
CA ILE A 191 2.87 -22.71 0.30
C ILE A 191 3.32 -21.65 1.29
N ARG A 192 2.62 -20.52 1.40
CA ARG A 192 3.06 -19.38 2.22
C ARG A 192 3.17 -19.72 3.70
N ARG A 193 2.32 -20.64 4.23
CA ARG A 193 2.35 -21.06 5.64
C ARG A 193 3.59 -21.87 6.01
N LYS A 194 4.43 -22.21 5.06
CA LYS A 194 5.73 -22.88 5.30
C LYS A 194 6.86 -21.87 5.55
N ALA A 195 6.62 -20.56 5.36
CA ALA A 195 7.58 -19.53 5.71
C ALA A 195 7.86 -19.52 7.22
N ARG A 196 9.12 -19.25 7.60
CA ARG A 196 9.55 -19.27 9.00
C ARG A 196 10.54 -18.15 9.30
N ILE A 197 10.51 -17.68 10.55
CA ILE A 197 11.58 -16.91 11.14
C ILE A 197 12.13 -17.72 12.31
N ILE A 198 13.43 -17.99 12.29
CA ILE A 198 14.12 -18.81 13.28
C ILE A 198 15.13 -17.92 14.00
N GLY A 199 14.92 -17.72 15.29
CA GLY A 199 15.77 -16.90 16.14
C GLY A 199 15.23 -16.86 17.56
N GLU A 200 16.06 -16.44 18.51
CA GLU A 200 15.68 -16.27 19.89
C GLU A 200 14.75 -15.04 20.01
N THR A 201 13.73 -15.15 20.85
CA THR A 201 12.83 -14.05 21.21
C THR A 201 12.71 -13.96 22.73
N GLY A 202 12.28 -12.79 23.23
CA GLY A 202 12.06 -12.60 24.65
C GLY A 202 10.96 -11.56 24.92
N PRO A 203 10.59 -11.38 26.18
CA PRO A 203 9.62 -10.35 26.56
C PRO A 203 10.03 -8.97 26.01
N ILE A 204 9.03 -8.23 25.58
CA ILE A 204 9.19 -6.88 25.08
C ILE A 204 8.20 -5.95 25.78
N ASP A 205 8.69 -4.80 26.19
CA ASP A 205 7.86 -3.69 26.67
C ASP A 205 7.50 -2.81 25.47
N LEU A 206 6.29 -3.00 24.96
CA LEU A 206 5.79 -2.31 23.79
C LEU A 206 5.39 -0.88 24.15
N PRO A 207 5.58 0.08 23.22
CA PRO A 207 5.20 1.46 23.46
C PRO A 207 3.68 1.64 23.38
N ASP A 208 3.16 2.63 24.11
CA ASP A 208 1.77 3.06 23.94
C ASP A 208 1.61 3.74 22.56
N VAL A 209 0.81 3.13 21.69
CA VAL A 209 0.55 3.65 20.33
C VAL A 209 -0.23 4.97 20.33
N SER A 210 -0.83 5.37 21.46
CA SER A 210 -1.49 6.67 21.61
C SER A 210 -0.51 7.80 21.96
N ASP A 211 0.65 7.49 22.49
CA ASP A 211 1.76 8.43 22.76
C ASP A 211 2.68 8.50 21.54
N THR A 212 2.36 9.39 20.60
CA THR A 212 3.12 9.53 19.35
C THR A 212 4.58 9.93 19.56
N GLN A 213 4.87 10.78 20.57
CA GLN A 213 6.23 11.21 20.90
C GLN A 213 7.02 10.06 21.55
N GLY A 214 6.38 9.34 22.48
CA GLY A 214 6.97 8.17 23.13
C GLY A 214 7.23 7.05 22.10
N LEU A 215 6.34 6.85 21.14
CA LEU A 215 6.53 5.87 20.06
C LEU A 215 7.75 6.20 19.17
N ILE A 216 7.93 7.47 18.81
CA ILE A 216 9.11 7.91 18.05
C ILE A 216 10.39 7.75 18.91
N ALA A 217 10.36 8.15 20.18
CA ALA A 217 11.50 7.99 21.09
C ALA A 217 11.89 6.51 21.26
N TRP A 218 10.90 5.63 21.44
CA TRP A 218 11.08 4.18 21.53
C TRP A 218 11.72 3.62 20.23
N THR A 219 11.33 4.15 19.07
CA THR A 219 11.90 3.78 17.77
C THR A 219 13.37 4.19 17.69
N ILE A 220 13.72 5.43 18.08
CA ILE A 220 15.10 5.94 18.08
C ILE A 220 16.02 5.07 18.95
N GLU A 221 15.54 4.63 20.11
CA GLU A 221 16.31 3.77 21.02
C GLU A 221 16.59 2.37 20.46
N ARG A 222 15.75 1.89 19.53
CA ARG A 222 15.79 0.52 19.00
C ARG A 222 16.15 0.45 17.52
N SER A 223 16.48 1.59 16.96
CA SER A 223 17.03 1.70 15.61
C SER A 223 18.29 2.58 15.66
N LYS A 224 19.03 2.56 14.57
CA LYS A 224 20.13 3.47 14.30
C LYS A 224 19.68 4.40 13.18
N PRO A 225 19.00 5.53 13.50
CA PRO A 225 18.42 6.39 12.47
C PRO A 225 19.44 6.80 11.41
N TYR A 226 18.98 6.87 10.18
CA TYR A 226 19.85 7.31 9.07
C TYR A 226 20.34 8.75 9.29
N PRO A 227 21.55 9.11 8.85
CA PRO A 227 22.05 10.49 8.94
C PRO A 227 21.08 11.53 8.38
N GLN A 228 20.30 11.15 7.33
CA GLN A 228 19.33 12.01 6.67
C GLN A 228 18.07 12.28 7.51
N THR A 229 17.71 11.39 8.43
CA THR A 229 16.49 11.46 9.24
C THR A 229 16.76 11.66 10.73
N GLN A 230 17.97 11.41 11.20
CA GLN A 230 18.33 11.43 12.64
C GLN A 230 17.90 12.72 13.35
N ALA A 231 18.23 13.87 12.78
CA ALA A 231 17.87 15.17 13.37
C ALA A 231 16.35 15.39 13.37
N LEU A 232 15.67 15.01 12.29
CA LEU A 232 14.22 15.13 12.16
C LEU A 232 13.47 14.21 13.14
N MET A 233 13.93 12.97 13.33
CA MET A 233 13.38 12.05 14.31
C MET A 233 13.57 12.55 15.75
N ALA A 234 14.77 13.06 16.08
CA ALA A 234 15.06 13.62 17.40
C ALA A 234 14.21 14.87 17.70
N GLU A 235 13.87 15.66 16.69
CA GLU A 235 12.93 16.78 16.82
C GLU A 235 11.49 16.28 16.90
N ALA A 236 11.08 15.35 16.07
CA ALA A 236 9.72 14.78 16.08
C ALA A 236 9.39 14.16 17.45
N ALA A 237 10.33 13.45 18.09
CA ALA A 237 10.15 12.92 19.44
C ALA A 237 9.80 13.99 20.48
N LYS A 238 10.04 15.27 20.21
CA LYS A 238 9.73 16.39 21.12
C LYS A 238 8.43 17.12 20.78
N ILE A 239 8.07 17.18 19.49
CA ILE A 239 6.99 18.07 19.03
C ILE A 239 5.82 17.33 18.38
N TYR A 240 5.97 16.03 18.01
CA TYR A 240 4.99 15.31 17.22
C TYR A 240 3.88 14.72 18.10
N THR A 241 2.94 15.59 18.51
CA THR A 241 1.79 15.19 19.34
C THR A 241 0.69 14.51 18.51
N PRO A 242 -0.31 13.85 19.15
CA PRO A 242 -1.47 13.31 18.46
C PRO A 242 -2.22 14.32 17.60
N GLU A 243 -2.28 15.60 18.01
CA GLU A 243 -2.90 16.68 17.24
C GLU A 243 -2.11 16.97 15.97
N VAL A 244 -0.78 17.03 16.06
CA VAL A 244 0.11 17.19 14.90
C VAL A 244 -0.01 15.99 13.96
N HIS A 245 -0.12 14.78 14.51
CA HIS A 245 -0.35 13.56 13.71
C HIS A 245 -1.66 13.67 12.91
N LYS A 246 -2.74 14.07 13.56
CA LYS A 246 -4.04 14.28 12.90
C LYS A 246 -3.97 15.34 11.81
N GLU A 247 -3.33 16.49 12.10
CA GLU A 247 -3.16 17.55 11.10
C GLU A 247 -2.38 17.03 9.89
N THR A 248 -1.26 16.33 10.12
CA THR A 248 -0.42 15.79 9.06
C THR A 248 -1.20 14.78 8.21
N PHE A 249 -1.98 13.90 8.83
CA PHE A 249 -2.87 12.97 8.13
C PHE A 249 -3.85 13.69 7.21
N GLU A 250 -4.57 14.73 7.69
CA GLU A 250 -5.54 15.46 6.88
C GLU A 250 -4.87 16.22 5.72
N ARG A 251 -3.64 16.73 5.93
CA ARG A 251 -2.85 17.36 4.87
C ARG A 251 -2.43 16.38 3.79
N LEU A 252 -1.97 15.19 4.19
CA LEU A 252 -1.61 14.12 3.25
C LEU A 252 -2.83 13.66 2.46
N LYS A 253 -3.99 13.50 3.10
CA LYS A 253 -5.25 13.18 2.40
C LYS A 253 -5.60 14.24 1.36
N ALA A 254 -5.53 15.52 1.73
CA ALA A 254 -5.81 16.62 0.81
C ALA A 254 -4.84 16.64 -0.38
N PHE A 255 -3.55 16.38 -0.13
CA PHE A 255 -2.53 16.26 -1.16
C PHE A 255 -2.84 15.15 -2.15
N LEU A 256 -3.21 13.96 -1.65
CA LEU A 256 -3.57 12.81 -2.47
C LEU A 256 -4.85 13.06 -3.28
N ALA A 257 -5.87 13.64 -2.65
CA ALA A 257 -7.14 13.97 -3.32
C ALA A 257 -6.98 15.03 -4.42
N ALA A 258 -5.96 15.88 -4.32
CA ALA A 258 -5.61 16.85 -5.36
C ALA A 258 -4.77 16.27 -6.51
N GLY A 259 -4.56 14.94 -6.55
CA GLY A 259 -3.72 14.28 -7.56
C GLY A 259 -2.22 14.50 -7.33
N GLY A 260 -1.82 14.66 -6.08
CA GLY A 260 -0.43 14.93 -5.71
C GLY A 260 0.55 13.81 -6.02
N VAL A 261 0.05 12.60 -6.35
CA VAL A 261 0.84 11.45 -6.80
C VAL A 261 0.12 10.73 -7.94
N SER A 262 0.89 10.24 -8.90
CA SER A 262 0.38 9.40 -10.00
C SER A 262 0.94 7.97 -9.96
N GLY A 263 1.97 7.75 -9.16
CA GLY A 263 2.64 6.46 -8.99
C GLY A 263 3.50 6.43 -7.72
N ASN A 264 4.23 5.34 -7.50
CA ASN A 264 4.97 5.09 -6.26
C ASN A 264 6.45 5.46 -6.28
N VAL A 265 6.96 6.09 -7.34
CA VAL A 265 8.39 6.47 -7.44
C VAL A 265 8.78 7.39 -6.29
N GLY A 266 9.80 6.98 -5.52
CA GLY A 266 10.30 7.75 -4.38
C GLY A 266 9.54 7.55 -3.07
N MET A 267 8.55 6.66 -3.03
CA MET A 267 7.76 6.42 -1.81
C MET A 267 8.39 5.40 -0.87
N PHE A 268 8.97 4.33 -1.40
CA PHE A 268 9.41 3.17 -0.62
C PHE A 268 10.89 2.86 -0.74
N GLU A 269 11.59 3.48 -1.66
CA GLU A 269 13.02 3.29 -1.90
C GLU A 269 13.84 3.49 -0.62
N PRO A 270 14.99 2.81 -0.46
CA PRO A 270 15.95 3.11 0.61
C PRO A 270 16.29 4.59 0.67
N VAL A 271 16.64 5.10 1.84
CA VAL A 271 16.82 6.54 2.09
C VAL A 271 17.93 7.17 1.24
N ASP A 272 18.94 6.40 0.89
CA ASP A 272 20.11 6.79 0.08
C ASP A 272 19.96 6.44 -1.41
N HIS A 273 18.83 5.84 -1.81
CA HIS A 273 18.58 5.47 -3.20
C HIS A 273 18.40 6.73 -4.08
N PRO A 274 18.95 6.77 -5.30
CA PRO A 274 18.83 7.94 -6.19
C PRO A 274 17.40 8.34 -6.53
N ALA A 275 16.47 7.38 -6.53
CA ALA A 275 15.04 7.63 -6.76
C ALA A 275 14.26 7.97 -5.47
N ALA A 276 14.91 8.05 -4.32
CA ALA A 276 14.25 8.38 -3.07
C ALA A 276 13.56 9.75 -3.15
N GLY A 277 12.25 9.78 -2.85
CA GLY A 277 11.45 10.99 -2.87
C GLY A 277 11.62 11.84 -1.59
N SER A 278 10.97 12.99 -1.59
CA SER A 278 10.89 13.85 -0.41
C SER A 278 10.18 13.14 0.76
N HIS A 279 10.35 13.65 1.98
CA HIS A 279 9.67 13.12 3.17
C HIS A 279 8.14 13.17 3.01
N LYS A 280 7.59 14.17 2.30
CA LYS A 280 6.18 14.25 1.95
C LYS A 280 5.71 13.07 1.10
N PHE A 281 6.45 12.72 0.05
CA PHE A 281 6.11 11.58 -0.82
C PHE A 281 6.21 10.25 -0.07
N ARG A 282 7.21 10.08 0.77
CA ARG A 282 7.36 8.89 1.62
C ARG A 282 6.21 8.76 2.62
N ALA A 283 5.79 9.87 3.24
CA ALA A 283 4.63 9.89 4.13
C ALA A 283 3.32 9.61 3.37
N ALA A 284 3.17 10.13 2.15
CA ALA A 284 2.05 9.83 1.27
C ALA A 284 2.02 8.34 0.89
N GLY A 285 3.18 7.73 0.58
CA GLY A 285 3.30 6.30 0.32
C GLY A 285 2.88 5.45 1.52
N THR A 286 3.29 5.84 2.73
CA THR A 286 2.89 5.16 3.97
C THR A 286 1.37 5.20 4.18
N LEU A 287 0.73 6.31 3.81
CA LEU A 287 -0.74 6.45 3.89
C LEU A 287 -1.46 5.63 2.81
N LEU A 288 -0.97 5.66 1.55
CA LEU A 288 -1.63 5.01 0.40
C LEU A 288 -1.46 3.50 0.37
N GLY A 289 -0.33 3.01 0.82
CA GLY A 289 0.01 1.59 0.70
C GLY A 289 1.15 1.22 1.65
N HIS A 290 0.84 1.12 2.94
CA HIS A 290 1.78 0.63 3.93
C HIS A 290 2.45 -0.68 3.47
N LEU A 291 3.78 -0.75 3.51
CA LEU A 291 4.60 -1.86 3.01
C LEU A 291 4.50 -2.04 1.46
N GLY A 292 4.38 -0.95 0.71
CA GLY A 292 4.42 -0.99 -0.75
C GLY A 292 5.84 -1.15 -1.31
N PHE A 293 5.95 -1.70 -2.51
CA PHE A 293 7.23 -1.94 -3.16
C PHE A 293 7.96 -0.67 -3.63
N PRO A 294 9.29 -0.66 -3.56
CA PRO A 294 10.10 0.23 -4.39
C PRO A 294 9.78 0.05 -5.87
N VAL A 295 9.96 1.12 -6.65
CA VAL A 295 9.54 1.15 -8.05
C VAL A 295 10.22 0.10 -8.94
N HIS A 296 11.46 -0.27 -8.62
CA HIS A 296 12.19 -1.30 -9.39
C HIS A 296 11.58 -2.70 -9.24
N HIS A 297 10.86 -2.96 -8.14
CA HIS A 297 10.16 -4.22 -7.92
C HIS A 297 8.74 -4.17 -8.49
N ALA A 298 7.99 -3.11 -8.22
CA ALA A 298 6.66 -2.92 -8.77
C ALA A 298 6.35 -1.44 -8.97
N TYR A 299 5.86 -1.08 -10.16
CA TYR A 299 5.33 0.24 -10.44
C TYR A 299 3.80 0.22 -10.32
N TYR A 300 3.25 1.19 -9.62
CA TYR A 300 1.81 1.36 -9.42
C TYR A 300 1.32 2.62 -10.11
N GLN A 301 0.21 2.50 -10.85
CA GLN A 301 -0.43 3.61 -11.50
C GLN A 301 -1.91 3.65 -11.14
N GLN A 302 -2.33 4.73 -10.49
CA GLN A 302 -3.71 4.95 -10.10
C GLN A 302 -4.43 5.82 -11.14
N ILE A 303 -5.60 5.38 -11.59
CA ILE A 303 -6.42 6.08 -12.58
C ILE A 303 -7.80 6.36 -11.98
N PRO A 304 -8.03 7.57 -11.46
CA PRO A 304 -9.32 7.97 -10.89
C PRO A 304 -10.21 8.76 -11.85
N VAL A 305 -9.68 9.15 -13.02
CA VAL A 305 -10.36 10.01 -14.01
C VAL A 305 -10.16 9.46 -15.43
N ASP A 306 -11.05 9.80 -16.31
CA ASP A 306 -10.90 9.53 -17.75
C ASP A 306 -9.96 10.55 -18.44
N SER A 307 -9.79 10.42 -19.75
CA SER A 307 -8.95 11.32 -20.57
C SER A 307 -9.44 12.78 -20.62
N SER A 308 -10.69 13.04 -20.23
CA SER A 308 -11.25 14.39 -20.13
C SER A 308 -11.07 15.00 -18.74
N GLY A 309 -10.58 14.24 -17.77
CA GLY A 309 -10.47 14.62 -16.36
C GLY A 309 -11.74 14.39 -15.55
N GLN A 310 -12.77 13.72 -16.14
CA GLN A 310 -13.98 13.35 -15.42
C GLN A 310 -13.71 12.17 -14.50
N LYS A 311 -14.20 12.24 -13.25
CA LYS A 311 -14.11 11.13 -12.29
C LYS A 311 -14.81 9.89 -12.82
N LEU A 312 -14.20 8.73 -12.63
CA LEU A 312 -14.78 7.46 -13.00
C LEU A 312 -15.94 7.12 -12.05
N ALA A 313 -17.10 6.84 -12.61
CA ALA A 313 -18.29 6.38 -11.91
C ALA A 313 -19.17 5.60 -12.91
N GLY A 314 -19.84 4.54 -12.47
CA GLY A 314 -20.74 3.80 -13.37
C GLY A 314 -21.90 4.65 -13.91
N ALA A 315 -22.33 5.66 -13.14
CA ALA A 315 -23.32 6.67 -13.58
C ALA A 315 -22.90 7.44 -14.85
N ASN A 316 -21.59 7.54 -15.11
CA ASN A 316 -21.04 8.27 -16.26
C ASN A 316 -20.97 7.42 -17.55
N GLY A 317 -21.43 6.17 -17.48
CA GLY A 317 -21.39 5.20 -18.57
C GLY A 317 -20.13 4.33 -18.56
N PRO A 318 -20.00 3.45 -19.56
CA PRO A 318 -18.85 2.55 -19.65
C PRO A 318 -17.53 3.31 -19.84
N PHE A 319 -16.49 2.82 -19.18
CA PHE A 319 -15.11 3.22 -19.42
C PHE A 319 -14.35 2.02 -19.97
N VAL A 320 -13.63 2.22 -21.06
CA VAL A 320 -12.88 1.15 -21.74
C VAL A 320 -11.40 1.49 -21.73
N VAL A 321 -10.58 0.53 -21.33
CA VAL A 321 -9.13 0.62 -21.40
C VAL A 321 -8.58 -0.54 -22.20
N THR A 322 -7.67 -0.26 -23.12
CA THR A 322 -6.90 -1.25 -23.85
C THR A 322 -5.45 -1.14 -23.43
N LEU A 323 -4.90 -2.25 -22.96
CA LEU A 323 -3.54 -2.36 -22.44
C LEU A 323 -2.76 -3.39 -23.28
N PRO A 324 -1.47 -3.18 -23.56
CA PRO A 324 -0.66 -4.24 -24.14
C PRO A 324 -0.57 -5.41 -23.17
N TYR A 325 -0.69 -6.64 -23.67
CA TYR A 325 -0.51 -7.85 -22.86
C TYR A 325 0.92 -7.99 -22.32
N ASP A 326 1.92 -7.57 -23.11
CA ASP A 326 3.30 -7.39 -22.68
C ASP A 326 3.61 -5.89 -22.51
N PRO A 327 3.37 -5.29 -21.34
CA PRO A 327 3.64 -3.88 -21.11
C PRO A 327 5.12 -3.56 -20.87
N GLY A 328 6.02 -4.55 -20.99
CA GLY A 328 7.44 -4.40 -20.68
C GLY A 328 7.76 -4.64 -19.20
N VAL A 329 7.25 -5.72 -18.66
CA VAL A 329 7.55 -6.20 -17.31
C VAL A 329 8.21 -7.57 -17.37
N ASP A 330 9.06 -7.88 -16.39
CA ASP A 330 9.74 -9.19 -16.31
C ASP A 330 8.93 -10.22 -15.52
N LEU A 331 7.95 -9.78 -14.73
CA LEU A 331 7.14 -10.67 -13.90
C LEU A 331 5.70 -10.75 -14.42
N PHE A 332 4.83 -9.85 -14.00
CA PHE A 332 3.44 -9.81 -14.45
C PHE A 332 2.82 -8.43 -14.22
N TRP A 333 1.60 -8.25 -14.73
CA TRP A 333 0.81 -7.05 -14.48
C TRP A 333 -0.58 -7.41 -13.97
N SER A 334 -1.22 -6.45 -13.31
CA SER A 334 -2.63 -6.54 -12.93
C SER A 334 -3.35 -5.20 -12.99
N VAL A 335 -4.66 -5.27 -13.18
CA VAL A 335 -5.60 -4.13 -13.09
C VAL A 335 -6.65 -4.49 -12.07
N THR A 336 -6.69 -3.74 -10.97
CA THR A 336 -7.65 -3.96 -9.88
C THR A 336 -8.53 -2.73 -9.72
N ARG A 337 -9.84 -2.94 -9.55
CA ARG A 337 -10.81 -1.88 -9.30
C ARG A 337 -11.11 -1.73 -7.82
N TYR A 338 -11.31 -0.47 -7.37
CA TYR A 338 -11.67 -0.11 -6.01
C TYR A 338 -12.76 0.95 -5.98
N GLY A 339 -13.57 0.96 -4.92
CA GLY A 339 -14.48 2.08 -4.65
C GLY A 339 -13.70 3.36 -4.32
N ALA A 340 -14.15 4.47 -4.87
CA ALA A 340 -13.46 5.76 -4.68
C ALA A 340 -13.49 6.25 -3.22
N ASP A 341 -14.54 5.93 -2.47
CA ASP A 341 -14.73 6.36 -1.09
C ASP A 341 -14.10 5.39 -0.08
N THR A 342 -14.13 4.08 -0.39
CA THR A 342 -13.65 3.03 0.51
C THR A 342 -12.18 2.68 0.32
N PHE A 343 -11.64 2.88 -0.89
CA PHE A 343 -10.33 2.39 -1.32
C PHE A 343 -10.18 0.87 -1.20
N LEU A 344 -11.28 0.16 -1.16
CA LEU A 344 -11.36 -1.30 -1.08
C LEU A 344 -12.02 -1.88 -2.32
N PRO A 345 -11.82 -3.19 -2.63
CA PRO A 345 -12.60 -3.88 -3.63
C PRO A 345 -14.10 -3.68 -3.36
N LEU A 346 -14.94 -3.70 -4.40
CA LEU A 346 -16.40 -3.58 -4.19
C LEU A 346 -16.93 -4.86 -3.53
N ASN A 347 -18.00 -4.70 -2.74
CA ASN A 347 -18.71 -5.84 -2.22
C ASN A 347 -19.38 -6.60 -3.39
N PRO A 348 -19.16 -7.91 -3.58
CA PRO A 348 -19.80 -8.69 -4.62
C PRO A 348 -21.33 -8.55 -4.66
N ALA A 349 -21.97 -8.37 -3.51
CA ALA A 349 -23.41 -8.17 -3.42
C ALA A 349 -23.89 -6.90 -4.16
N ASP A 350 -23.06 -5.86 -4.24
CA ASP A 350 -23.39 -4.60 -4.89
C ASP A 350 -23.21 -4.63 -6.41
N ILE A 351 -22.56 -5.69 -6.92
CA ILE A 351 -22.27 -5.91 -8.36
C ILE A 351 -22.84 -7.23 -8.86
N GLY A 352 -24.04 -7.58 -8.38
CA GLY A 352 -24.80 -8.73 -8.86
C GLY A 352 -24.23 -10.10 -8.48
N GLY A 353 -23.43 -10.18 -7.42
CA GLY A 353 -22.75 -11.41 -6.97
C GLY A 353 -21.51 -11.75 -7.79
N ASN A 354 -20.99 -10.81 -8.56
CA ASN A 354 -19.79 -11.02 -9.36
C ASN A 354 -18.54 -10.87 -8.49
N ASP A 355 -17.65 -11.87 -8.52
CA ASP A 355 -16.41 -11.88 -7.74
C ASP A 355 -15.21 -11.27 -8.49
N ILE A 356 -15.40 -10.85 -9.74
CA ILE A 356 -14.32 -10.26 -10.54
C ILE A 356 -13.98 -8.87 -10.01
N GLN A 357 -12.79 -8.73 -9.46
CA GLN A 357 -12.26 -7.49 -8.90
C GLN A 357 -10.93 -7.08 -9.55
N SER A 358 -10.27 -8.02 -10.24
CA SER A 358 -8.96 -7.83 -10.85
C SER A 358 -8.81 -8.68 -12.11
N TYR A 359 -8.15 -8.11 -13.12
CA TYR A 359 -7.61 -8.84 -14.25
C TYR A 359 -6.08 -8.73 -14.27
N ASN A 360 -5.43 -9.80 -14.68
CA ASN A 360 -3.98 -9.86 -14.72
C ASN A 360 -3.49 -10.76 -15.87
N ALA A 361 -2.18 -10.87 -16.03
CA ALA A 361 -1.55 -11.68 -17.07
C ALA A 361 -1.90 -13.20 -17.03
N PHE A 362 -2.48 -13.70 -15.93
CA PHE A 362 -2.78 -15.13 -15.76
C PHE A 362 -4.26 -15.47 -15.95
N ASN A 363 -5.15 -14.46 -15.92
CA ASN A 363 -6.58 -14.64 -16.13
C ASN A 363 -7.13 -13.90 -17.36
N THR A 364 -6.21 -13.44 -18.23
CA THR A 364 -6.53 -12.81 -19.51
C THR A 364 -5.68 -13.39 -20.63
N GLU A 365 -6.18 -13.29 -21.86
CA GLU A 365 -5.49 -13.67 -23.08
C GLU A 365 -5.41 -12.43 -24.00
N PRO A 366 -4.31 -12.24 -24.76
CA PRO A 366 -4.23 -11.15 -25.72
C PRO A 366 -5.15 -11.37 -26.93
N ASP A 367 -5.64 -10.27 -27.47
CA ASP A 367 -6.29 -10.28 -28.78
C ASP A 367 -5.26 -10.45 -29.93
N ALA A 368 -5.74 -10.39 -31.20
CA ALA A 368 -4.88 -10.56 -32.38
C ALA A 368 -3.79 -9.47 -32.52
N ASP A 369 -4.00 -8.34 -31.88
CA ASP A 369 -3.06 -7.19 -31.88
C ASP A 369 -2.13 -7.21 -30.66
N GLY A 370 -2.24 -8.23 -29.80
CA GLY A 370 -1.43 -8.39 -28.60
C GLY A 370 -1.89 -7.52 -27.40
N ASN A 371 -3.17 -7.15 -27.37
CA ASN A 371 -3.73 -6.30 -26.33
C ASN A 371 -4.76 -7.03 -25.49
N VAL A 372 -5.04 -6.48 -24.31
CA VAL A 372 -6.17 -6.84 -23.45
C VAL A 372 -7.07 -5.63 -23.29
N THR A 373 -8.36 -5.78 -23.62
CA THR A 373 -9.34 -4.71 -23.45
C THR A 373 -10.26 -5.03 -22.28
N ILE A 374 -10.35 -4.11 -21.32
CA ILE A 374 -11.18 -4.21 -20.12
C ILE A 374 -12.25 -3.12 -20.17
N THR A 375 -13.52 -3.52 -20.03
CA THR A 375 -14.67 -2.61 -19.97
C THR A 375 -15.20 -2.54 -18.54
N PHE A 376 -15.14 -1.34 -17.95
CA PHE A 376 -15.74 -1.02 -16.65
C PHE A 376 -17.15 -0.51 -16.89
N SER A 377 -18.16 -1.27 -16.49
CA SER A 377 -19.57 -0.93 -16.69
C SER A 377 -20.46 -1.61 -15.67
N MET A 378 -21.68 -1.07 -15.47
CA MET A 378 -22.66 -1.69 -14.57
C MET A 378 -23.21 -3.00 -15.15
N ASP A 379 -23.41 -3.05 -16.46
CA ASP A 379 -23.90 -4.23 -17.16
C ASP A 379 -22.79 -4.83 -18.03
N ASP A 380 -22.78 -6.15 -18.15
CA ASP A 380 -21.88 -6.86 -19.06
C ASP A 380 -22.17 -6.47 -20.52
N PRO A 381 -21.20 -5.84 -21.23
CA PRO A 381 -21.40 -5.37 -22.60
C PRO A 381 -21.56 -6.52 -23.60
N LYS A 382 -21.11 -7.73 -23.28
CA LYS A 382 -21.18 -8.94 -24.14
C LYS A 382 -20.56 -8.75 -25.53
N ASP A 383 -19.54 -7.90 -25.61
CA ASP A 383 -18.84 -7.52 -26.84
C ASP A 383 -17.50 -8.23 -27.02
N GLY A 384 -17.16 -9.14 -26.09
CA GLY A 384 -15.92 -9.92 -26.08
C GLY A 384 -14.77 -9.25 -25.32
N THR A 385 -14.99 -8.09 -24.74
CA THR A 385 -14.03 -7.46 -23.80
C THR A 385 -14.11 -8.12 -22.42
N TYR A 386 -13.06 -7.95 -21.61
CA TYR A 386 -13.05 -8.37 -20.20
C TYR A 386 -13.93 -7.41 -19.39
N TRP A 387 -15.05 -7.89 -18.89
CA TRP A 387 -15.97 -7.06 -18.12
C TRP A 387 -15.54 -6.92 -16.65
N MET A 388 -15.29 -5.68 -16.22
CA MET A 388 -15.07 -5.30 -14.84
C MET A 388 -16.32 -4.59 -14.30
N PRO A 389 -17.18 -5.27 -13.51
CA PRO A 389 -18.42 -4.68 -13.03
C PRO A 389 -18.14 -3.49 -12.09
N VAL A 390 -18.94 -2.44 -12.20
CA VAL A 390 -18.89 -1.26 -11.32
C VAL A 390 -20.30 -0.96 -10.80
N THR A 391 -20.40 -0.22 -9.69
CA THR A 391 -21.66 0.34 -9.20
C THR A 391 -21.91 1.71 -9.84
N ASN A 392 -23.08 2.28 -9.56
CA ASN A 392 -23.39 3.65 -9.96
C ASN A 392 -22.40 4.70 -9.37
N ASP A 393 -21.77 4.36 -8.26
CA ASP A 393 -20.88 5.23 -7.49
C ASP A 393 -19.51 5.40 -8.15
N GLY A 394 -18.71 6.29 -7.55
CA GLY A 394 -17.33 6.54 -7.96
C GLY A 394 -16.42 5.33 -7.72
N TYR A 395 -15.54 5.09 -8.67
CA TYR A 395 -14.49 4.10 -8.56
C TYR A 395 -13.17 4.64 -9.13
N TYR A 396 -12.09 3.95 -8.84
CA TYR A 396 -10.83 4.07 -9.56
C TYR A 396 -10.27 2.68 -9.84
N TRP A 397 -9.31 2.60 -10.74
CA TRP A 397 -8.56 1.39 -10.94
C TRP A 397 -7.07 1.65 -10.78
N LEU A 398 -6.36 0.63 -10.39
CA LEU A 398 -4.91 0.64 -10.20
C LEU A 398 -4.28 -0.42 -11.09
N ALA A 399 -3.39 0.00 -11.97
CA ALA A 399 -2.48 -0.90 -12.65
C ALA A 399 -1.25 -1.15 -11.78
N ARG A 400 -0.84 -2.41 -11.71
CA ARG A 400 0.41 -2.85 -11.08
C ARG A 400 1.27 -3.53 -12.12
N TYR A 401 2.51 -3.11 -12.20
CA TYR A 401 3.52 -3.63 -13.12
C TYR A 401 4.66 -4.18 -12.30
N TYR A 402 4.72 -5.51 -12.14
CA TYR A 402 5.74 -6.20 -11.35
C TYR A 402 6.96 -6.50 -12.22
N GLY A 403 8.16 -6.19 -11.70
CA GLY A 403 9.40 -6.24 -12.48
C GLY A 403 9.40 -5.27 -13.66
N PRO A 404 9.11 -3.96 -13.46
CA PRO A 404 9.07 -3.01 -14.55
C PRO A 404 10.46 -2.87 -15.18
N THR A 405 10.53 -2.89 -16.50
CA THR A 405 11.77 -2.74 -17.28
C THR A 405 11.81 -1.35 -17.91
N PRO A 406 12.98 -0.91 -18.46
CA PRO A 406 13.06 0.30 -19.28
C PRO A 406 12.13 0.28 -20.51
N ARG A 407 11.60 -0.89 -20.89
CA ARG A 407 10.61 -1.07 -21.96
C ARG A 407 9.17 -0.83 -21.50
N LEU A 408 8.94 -0.59 -20.22
CA LEU A 408 7.59 -0.35 -19.69
C LEU A 408 6.89 0.70 -20.56
N ASN A 409 5.79 0.29 -21.16
CA ASN A 409 5.27 0.85 -22.37
C ASN A 409 4.98 2.35 -22.27
N GLY A 410 5.56 3.07 -23.22
CA GLY A 410 5.71 4.48 -23.27
C GLY A 410 4.47 5.35 -23.19
N ASN A 411 3.25 4.83 -23.40
CA ASN A 411 2.06 5.66 -23.23
C ASN A 411 1.74 5.93 -21.76
N THR A 412 2.21 5.08 -20.86
CA THR A 412 2.00 5.23 -19.41
C THR A 412 3.18 5.95 -18.75
N ALA A 413 4.40 5.66 -19.15
CA ALA A 413 5.61 6.23 -18.55
C ALA A 413 5.99 7.61 -19.11
N LYS A 414 5.70 7.89 -20.39
CA LYS A 414 6.00 9.17 -21.05
C LYS A 414 5.08 10.30 -20.60
N ASP A 415 3.82 9.98 -20.35
CA ASP A 415 2.79 10.98 -20.01
C ASP A 415 2.72 11.28 -18.52
N ILE A 416 3.41 10.48 -17.68
CA ILE A 416 3.43 10.68 -16.24
C ILE A 416 4.59 11.59 -15.87
N ILE A 417 4.24 12.80 -15.46
CA ILE A 417 5.20 13.78 -14.93
C ILE A 417 5.26 13.61 -13.40
N TYR A 418 6.42 13.22 -12.90
CA TYR A 418 6.67 13.05 -11.48
C TYR A 418 7.66 14.12 -10.98
N GLY A 419 7.16 15.06 -10.18
CA GLY A 419 7.98 16.15 -9.67
C GLY A 419 8.66 16.98 -10.78
N GLY A 420 7.99 17.18 -11.93
CA GLY A 420 8.49 17.90 -13.07
C GLY A 420 9.38 17.12 -14.04
N THR A 421 9.60 15.81 -13.78
CA THR A 421 10.40 14.94 -14.65
C THR A 421 9.55 13.79 -15.17
N PRO A 422 9.58 13.45 -16.46
CA PRO A 422 8.92 12.26 -16.99
C PRO A 422 9.37 11.00 -16.26
N LEU A 423 8.43 10.09 -15.98
CA LEU A 423 8.73 8.85 -15.26
C LEU A 423 9.78 7.99 -15.98
N GLU A 424 9.77 8.00 -17.32
CA GLU A 424 10.77 7.33 -18.17
C GLU A 424 12.20 7.77 -17.86
N GLU A 425 12.42 9.06 -17.60
CA GLU A 425 13.73 9.58 -17.22
C GLU A 425 14.14 9.15 -15.82
N LYS A 426 13.18 9.00 -14.91
CA LYS A 426 13.44 8.49 -13.55
C LYS A 426 13.75 6.99 -13.55
N PHE A 427 13.15 6.20 -14.42
CA PHE A 427 13.52 4.80 -14.60
C PHE A 427 14.94 4.65 -15.13
N ALA A 428 15.41 5.55 -15.96
CA ALA A 428 16.79 5.51 -16.47
C ALA A 428 17.84 5.70 -15.37
N THR A 429 17.47 6.30 -14.22
CA THR A 429 18.36 6.50 -13.08
C THR A 429 18.30 5.36 -12.05
N VAL A 430 17.28 4.49 -12.14
CA VAL A 430 17.13 3.30 -11.31
C VAL A 430 17.89 2.16 -11.99
N LYS A 431 18.96 1.69 -11.39
CA LYS A 431 19.63 0.47 -11.85
C LYS A 431 18.81 -0.72 -11.42
N PHE A 432 18.13 -1.35 -12.35
CA PHE A 432 17.44 -2.62 -12.18
C PHE A 432 18.43 -3.77 -12.09
#